data_fdff45403c4d60a41893037dbc5d12dd
#
_entry.id   fdff45403c4d60a41893037dbc5d12dd
#
_cell.length_a   1.000
_cell.length_b   1.000
_cell.length_c   1.000
_cell.angle_alpha   90.00
_cell.angle_beta   90.00
_cell.angle_gamma   90.00
#
_symmetry.space_group_name_H-M   'P 1'
#
loop_
_entity.id
_entity.type
_entity.pdbx_description
1 polymer ?
#
loop_
_entity_poly.entity_id
_entity_poly.type
_entity_poly.pdbx_seq_one_letter_code
_entity_poly.pdbx_strand_id
1 'polypeptide(L)' 'MKVKVNKDICIGCGACQAIEPDVFELEDDGLAVSKVNEVESKKEEDVRDAADSCPTGAIEVEE' A
#
# COMPACT_ATOMS: atom_id res chain seq x y z
N MET A 1 7.72 11.04 1.03
CA MET A 1 6.77 10.22 1.82
C MET A 1 7.21 8.77 1.78
N LYS A 2 7.23 8.13 2.92
CA LYS A 2 7.57 6.71 3.01
C LYS A 2 6.31 5.89 3.22
N VAL A 3 6.31 4.68 2.68
CA VAL A 3 5.15 3.79 2.76
C VAL A 3 5.62 2.36 3.05
N LYS A 4 4.84 1.66 3.84
CA LYS A 4 5.04 0.23 4.04
C LYS A 4 3.72 -0.46 4.36
N VAL A 5 3.68 -1.75 4.12
CA VAL A 5 2.49 -2.58 4.39
C VAL A 5 2.81 -3.54 5.52
N ASN A 6 1.94 -3.57 6.53
CA ASN A 6 2.06 -4.52 7.63
C ASN A 6 1.30 -5.79 7.26
N LYS A 7 2.04 -6.83 6.88
CA LYS A 7 1.45 -8.10 6.42
C LYS A 7 0.68 -8.81 7.52
N ASP A 8 0.96 -8.52 8.79
CA ASP A 8 0.25 -9.15 9.90
C ASP A 8 -1.21 -8.74 9.97
N ILE A 9 -1.54 -7.56 9.46
CA ILE A 9 -2.92 -7.05 9.46
C ILE A 9 -3.53 -6.91 8.07
N CYS A 10 -2.74 -7.12 7.02
CA CYS A 10 -3.23 -7.10 5.65
C CYS A 10 -4.09 -8.34 5.39
N ILE A 11 -5.27 -8.13 4.81
CA ILE A 11 -6.21 -9.23 4.51
C ILE A 11 -6.23 -9.64 3.05
N GLY A 12 -5.33 -9.06 2.25
CA GLY A 12 -5.21 -9.42 0.83
C GLY A 12 -6.37 -8.96 -0.03
N CYS A 13 -7.04 -7.87 0.33
CA CYS A 13 -8.21 -7.39 -0.42
C CYS A 13 -7.85 -6.84 -1.80
N GLY A 14 -6.58 -6.50 -2.04
CA GLY A 14 -6.13 -6.01 -3.33
C GLY A 14 -6.46 -4.56 -3.65
N ALA A 15 -7.10 -3.85 -2.75
CA ALA A 15 -7.51 -2.46 -3.01
C ALA A 15 -6.32 -1.55 -3.26
N CYS A 16 -5.24 -1.71 -2.48
CA CYS A 16 -4.04 -0.89 -2.65
C CYS A 16 -3.37 -1.12 -4.00
N GLN A 17 -3.29 -2.35 -4.45
CA GLN A 17 -2.73 -2.66 -5.76
C GLN A 17 -3.61 -2.12 -6.88
N ALA A 18 -4.92 -2.15 -6.71
CA ALA A 18 -5.84 -1.62 -7.70
C ALA A 18 -5.71 -0.10 -7.84
N ILE A 19 -5.45 0.58 -6.74
CA ILE A 19 -5.33 2.04 -6.74
C ILE A 19 -3.94 2.48 -7.23
N GLU A 20 -2.89 1.83 -6.74
CA GLU A 20 -1.52 2.21 -7.12
C GLU A 20 -0.65 0.97 -7.32
N PRO A 21 -0.76 0.33 -8.51
CA PRO A 21 -0.01 -0.89 -8.80
C PRO A 21 1.49 -0.67 -8.93
N ASP A 22 1.94 0.56 -9.16
CA ASP A 22 3.36 0.88 -9.24
C ASP A 22 4.03 0.86 -7.86
N VAL A 23 3.25 1.02 -6.80
CA VAL A 23 3.76 1.08 -5.43
C VAL A 23 3.45 -0.20 -4.67
N PHE A 24 2.30 -0.80 -4.91
CA PHE A 24 1.85 -1.98 -4.17
C PHE A 24 1.73 -3.20 -5.07
N GLU A 25 2.08 -4.36 -4.53
CA GLU A 25 1.98 -5.62 -5.24
C GLU A 25 1.54 -6.72 -4.28
N LEU A 26 0.68 -7.60 -4.77
CA LEU A 26 0.29 -8.79 -4.00
C LEU A 26 1.32 -9.88 -4.25
N GLU A 27 1.80 -10.48 -3.16
CA GLU A 27 2.75 -11.59 -3.24
C GLU A 27 2.03 -12.93 -3.30
N ASP A 28 2.81 -14.01 -3.41
CA ASP A 28 2.28 -15.37 -3.51
C ASP A 28 1.44 -15.77 -2.30
N ASP A 29 1.69 -15.17 -1.14
CA ASP A 29 0.89 -15.41 0.07
C ASP A 29 -0.44 -14.67 0.06
N GLY A 30 -0.74 -13.91 -0.98
CA GLY A 30 -1.98 -13.15 -1.12
C GLY A 30 -1.99 -11.83 -0.38
N LEU A 31 -0.87 -11.44 0.21
CA LEU A 31 -0.76 -10.20 0.98
C LEU A 31 0.02 -9.15 0.19
N ALA A 32 -0.33 -7.90 0.40
CA ALA A 32 0.31 -6.80 -0.30
C ALA A 32 1.66 -6.43 0.31
N VAL A 33 2.55 -5.93 -0.53
CA VAL A 33 3.82 -5.34 -0.10
C VAL A 33 4.02 -4.05 -0.85
N SER A 34 4.81 -3.14 -0.27
CA SER A 34 5.23 -1.94 -0.98
C SER A 34 6.46 -2.26 -1.81
N LYS A 35 6.44 -1.89 -3.08
CA LYS A 35 7.55 -2.13 -4.01
C LYS A 35 8.65 -1.09 -3.85
N VAL A 36 8.35 0.04 -3.21
CA VAL A 36 9.28 1.14 -3.00
C VAL A 36 9.24 1.59 -1.54
N ASN A 37 10.34 2.14 -1.06
CA ASN A 37 10.39 2.69 0.30
C ASN A 37 9.94 4.16 0.30
N GLU A 38 10.26 4.90 -0.73
CA GLU A 38 9.86 6.29 -0.87
C GLU A 38 8.94 6.47 -2.07
N VAL A 39 7.93 7.29 -1.88
CA VAL A 39 6.91 7.56 -2.90
C VAL A 39 7.20 8.89 -3.56
N GLU A 40 7.16 8.92 -4.89
CA GLU A 40 7.29 10.16 -5.64
C GLU A 40 6.14 11.11 -5.32
N SER A 41 6.41 12.41 -5.36
CA SER A 41 5.41 13.43 -5.01
C SER A 41 4.11 13.27 -5.80
N LYS A 42 4.21 12.92 -7.06
CA LYS A 42 3.04 12.77 -7.94
C LYS A 42 2.18 11.56 -7.59
N LYS A 43 2.70 10.62 -6.79
CA LYS A 43 2.00 9.42 -6.39
C LYS A 43 1.53 9.43 -4.94
N GLU A 44 1.90 10.45 -4.18
CA GLU A 44 1.56 10.52 -2.75
C GLU A 44 0.07 10.51 -2.51
N GLU A 45 -0.69 11.21 -3.32
CA GLU A 45 -2.14 11.25 -3.17
C GLU A 45 -2.76 9.86 -3.38
N ASP A 46 -2.30 9.15 -4.41
CA ASP A 46 -2.79 7.80 -4.70
C ASP A 46 -2.43 6.83 -3.57
N VAL A 47 -1.24 6.98 -3.00
CA VAL A 47 -0.83 6.14 -1.86
C VAL A 47 -1.70 6.42 -0.64
N ARG A 48 -2.04 7.68 -0.39
CA ARG A 48 -2.94 8.03 0.71
C ARG A 48 -4.33 7.44 0.48
N ASP A 49 -4.82 7.50 -0.75
CA ASP A 49 -6.10 6.89 -1.11
C ASP A 49 -6.07 5.38 -0.87
N ALA A 50 -4.98 4.73 -1.23
CA ALA A 50 -4.81 3.30 -0.99
C ALA A 50 -4.82 2.99 0.51
N ALA A 51 -4.13 3.80 1.29
CA ALA A 51 -4.10 3.62 2.75
C ALA A 51 -5.48 3.79 3.37
N ASP A 52 -6.24 4.79 2.90
CA ASP A 52 -7.60 5.04 3.38
C ASP A 52 -8.55 3.91 2.99
N SER A 53 -8.31 3.28 1.85
CA SER A 53 -9.16 2.19 1.35
C SER A 53 -8.87 0.86 2.03
N CYS A 54 -7.76 0.74 2.74
CA CYS A 54 -7.42 -0.50 3.44
C CYS A 54 -8.29 -0.64 4.69
N PRO A 55 -9.19 -1.65 4.73
CA PRO A 55 -10.14 -1.77 5.85
C PRO A 55 -9.48 -2.14 7.17
N THR A 56 -8.26 -2.70 7.13
CA THR A 56 -7.56 -3.12 8.34
C THR A 56 -6.50 -2.12 8.79
N GLY A 57 -6.24 -1.08 7.99
CA GLY A 57 -5.18 -0.13 8.30
C GLY A 57 -3.78 -0.70 8.16
N ALA A 58 -3.61 -1.70 7.27
CA ALA A 58 -2.33 -2.38 7.09
C ALA A 58 -1.27 -1.49 6.44
N ILE A 59 -1.68 -0.44 5.75
CA ILE A 59 -0.76 0.44 5.04
C ILE A 59 -0.36 1.58 5.96
N GLU A 60 0.93 1.73 6.18
CA GLU A 60 1.50 2.79 6.99
C GLU A 60 2.18 3.82 6.09
N VAL A 61 1.86 5.08 6.30
CA VAL A 61 2.42 6.19 5.53
C VAL A 61 3.11 7.14 6.48
N GLU A 62 4.34 7.52 6.14
CA GLU A 62 5.14 8.44 6.95
C GLU A 62 5.65 9.58 6.07
N GLU A 63 5.38 10.80 6.48
CA GLU A 63 5.80 12.00 5.75
C GLU A 63 7.16 12.54 6.16
#